data_5a7e47ccf1cfda30998e410535efb721
#
_entry.id   5a7e47ccf1cfda30998e410535efb721
#
_cell.length_a   1.000
_cell.length_b   1.000
_cell.length_c   1.000
_cell.angle_alpha   90.00
_cell.angle_beta   90.00
_cell.angle_gamma   90.00
#
_symmetry.space_group_name_H-M   'P 1'
#
loop_
_entity.id
_entity.type
_entity.pdbx_description
1 polymer ?
#
loop_
_entity_poly.entity_id
_entity_poly.type
_entity_poly.pdbx_seq_one_letter_code
_entity_poly.pdbx_strand_id
1 'polypeptide(L)'
;MKKTIICVGACLALAAVGSAIPRGVRGDGPKEAPWPRLDQSQYVGSAKCEACHKAYYDGWKETGHNKMIRPPVTEGPNRTVFADFTGKDPLRDFDLKDVKYVIGHRWKQRFIGEVNGNEVVFPAQWSMKEKKWQPYTGKSDWWYPTHKDWKTRSNFKLCAGCHSTGSDAYTQKWVELNIACESCHGPGKVHAEKPKLDNIVNPARLSTARSIDVCLSCHQAGKPDGDEYAWPVGYQPGMDLSKFWHGFRPEAGKETDEFWPNGTAHKNRVQGNTFPQSVMYHSGLQCSNCHQSHGSLHRSMTVKAADSNALCLTCHGPGKQVGPDYKTLDEHTHHAPLSAGSECIECHM
;
A
#
# COMPACT_ATOMS: atom_id res chain seq x y z
N MET A 1 100.65 14.24 -12.22
CA MET A 1 100.10 15.32 -13.04
C MET A 1 98.84 14.79 -13.66
N LYS A 2 97.74 15.15 -13.09
CA LYS A 2 96.35 14.65 -13.46
C LYS A 2 95.78 15.63 -14.44
N LYS A 3 95.33 15.19 -15.59
CA LYS A 3 94.63 15.96 -16.59
C LYS A 3 93.07 15.82 -16.32
N THR A 4 92.41 16.89 -16.06
CA THR A 4 90.99 16.94 -15.88
C THR A 4 90.32 17.17 -17.26
N ILE A 5 89.44 16.28 -17.67
CA ILE A 5 88.62 16.44 -18.89
C ILE A 5 87.28 17.00 -18.46
N ILE A 6 86.88 18.15 -19.02
CA ILE A 6 85.59 18.78 -18.82
C ILE A 6 84.73 18.32 -20.01
N CYS A 7 83.67 17.54 -19.71
CA CYS A 7 82.55 17.25 -20.66
C CYS A 7 81.46 18.33 -20.54
N VAL A 8 81.29 19.02 -21.63
CA VAL A 8 80.11 19.99 -21.78
C VAL A 8 78.93 19.17 -22.29
N GLY A 9 77.98 18.94 -21.47
CA GLY A 9 76.74 18.29 -21.84
C GLY A 9 75.69 19.32 -22.24
N ALA A 10 75.26 19.27 -23.50
CA ALA A 10 74.15 20.08 -23.99
C ALA A 10 72.80 19.50 -23.52
N CYS A 11 72.10 20.24 -22.66
CA CYS A 11 70.74 19.89 -22.27
C CYS A 11 69.77 20.37 -23.37
N LEU A 12 69.20 19.43 -24.12
CA LEU A 12 68.04 19.70 -24.97
C LEU A 12 66.79 19.74 -24.06
N ALA A 13 66.19 20.93 -23.92
CA ALA A 13 64.91 21.12 -23.28
C ALA A 13 63.80 20.68 -24.23
N LEU A 14 63.20 19.52 -23.97
CA LEU A 14 61.95 19.07 -24.58
C LEU A 14 60.79 19.82 -23.88
N ALA A 15 60.18 20.77 -24.57
CA ALA A 15 58.93 21.39 -24.13
C ALA A 15 57.78 20.39 -24.29
N ALA A 16 57.33 19.78 -23.19
CA ALA A 16 56.10 19.00 -23.14
C ALA A 16 54.90 19.91 -23.26
N VAL A 17 54.24 19.93 -24.44
CA VAL A 17 52.93 20.53 -24.62
C VAL A 17 51.93 19.64 -23.88
N GLY A 18 51.62 20.03 -22.67
CA GLY A 18 50.57 19.41 -21.86
C GLY A 18 49.22 19.77 -22.45
N SER A 19 48.59 18.82 -23.16
CA SER A 19 47.20 18.89 -23.55
C SER A 19 46.38 18.85 -22.26
N ALA A 20 45.82 19.98 -21.83
CA ALA A 20 44.82 20.04 -20.76
C ALA A 20 43.54 19.35 -21.27
N ILE A 21 43.36 18.09 -20.88
CA ILE A 21 42.08 17.40 -20.99
C ILE A 21 41.12 18.15 -20.07
N PRO A 22 40.00 18.73 -20.57
CA PRO A 22 39.03 19.34 -19.70
C PRO A 22 38.57 18.25 -18.74
N ARG A 23 38.71 18.48 -17.45
CA ARG A 23 38.08 17.66 -16.40
C ARG A 23 36.58 17.69 -16.69
N GLY A 24 36.07 16.64 -17.35
CA GLY A 24 34.65 16.41 -17.49
C GLY A 24 34.05 16.53 -16.10
N VAL A 25 33.02 17.34 -15.98
CA VAL A 25 32.11 17.38 -14.85
C VAL A 25 31.74 15.92 -14.62
N ARG A 26 32.23 15.30 -13.54
CA ARG A 26 31.69 14.06 -13.02
C ARG A 26 30.28 14.42 -12.64
N GLY A 27 29.32 14.14 -13.53
CA GLY A 27 27.93 14.10 -13.15
C GLY A 27 27.85 13.16 -11.96
N ASP A 28 27.33 13.63 -10.84
CA ASP A 28 26.98 12.74 -9.73
C ASP A 28 26.18 11.62 -10.36
N GLY A 29 26.72 10.40 -10.33
CA GLY A 29 25.97 9.21 -10.71
C GLY A 29 24.68 9.20 -9.90
N PRO A 30 23.61 8.57 -10.36
CA PRO A 30 22.35 8.55 -9.63
C PRO A 30 22.67 8.18 -8.18
N LYS A 31 22.32 9.09 -7.25
CA LYS A 31 22.51 8.85 -5.82
C LYS A 31 21.90 7.49 -5.52
N GLU A 32 22.66 6.57 -4.98
CA GLU A 32 22.16 5.26 -4.62
C GLU A 32 20.95 5.47 -3.70
N ALA A 33 19.79 4.99 -4.12
CA ALA A 33 18.58 5.26 -3.37
C ALA A 33 18.71 4.59 -1.99
N PRO A 34 18.22 5.22 -0.92
CA PRO A 34 18.48 4.81 0.45
C PRO A 34 17.78 3.50 0.86
N TRP A 35 17.01 2.90 -0.03
CA TRP A 35 16.20 1.72 0.28
C TRP A 35 16.84 0.42 -0.20
N PRO A 36 16.64 -0.69 0.53
CA PRO A 36 17.05 -2.01 0.07
C PRO A 36 16.38 -2.36 -1.26
N ARG A 37 17.15 -2.95 -2.17
CA ARG A 37 16.58 -3.47 -3.42
C ARG A 37 15.77 -4.73 -3.14
N LEU A 38 14.61 -4.81 -3.77
CA LEU A 38 13.80 -6.01 -3.77
C LEU A 38 14.34 -6.99 -4.82
N ASP A 39 14.65 -8.21 -4.40
CA ASP A 39 14.98 -9.28 -5.34
C ASP A 39 13.71 -9.95 -5.87
N GLN A 40 13.17 -9.42 -6.95
CA GLN A 40 11.94 -9.93 -7.58
C GLN A 40 12.10 -11.39 -8.08
N SER A 41 13.31 -11.90 -8.25
CA SER A 41 13.55 -13.30 -8.66
C SER A 41 13.19 -14.32 -7.56
N GLN A 42 12.99 -13.85 -6.33
CA GLN A 42 12.56 -14.68 -5.20
C GLN A 42 11.04 -14.82 -5.09
N TYR A 43 10.28 -14.08 -5.90
CA TYR A 43 8.83 -14.16 -5.96
C TYR A 43 8.39 -15.17 -7.01
N VAL A 44 7.31 -15.87 -6.74
CA VAL A 44 6.79 -16.94 -7.63
C VAL A 44 5.39 -16.70 -8.15
N GLY A 45 4.67 -15.73 -7.57
CA GLY A 45 3.28 -15.41 -7.89
C GLY A 45 2.26 -16.36 -7.26
N SER A 46 1.04 -15.86 -7.06
CA SER A 46 -0.04 -16.58 -6.35
C SER A 46 -0.45 -17.89 -7.02
N ALA A 47 -0.36 -17.98 -8.34
CA ALA A 47 -0.68 -19.22 -9.06
C ALA A 47 0.20 -20.40 -8.63
N LYS A 48 1.44 -20.15 -8.20
CA LYS A 48 2.32 -21.20 -7.68
C LYS A 48 1.86 -21.71 -6.31
N CYS A 49 1.24 -20.85 -5.52
CA CYS A 49 0.72 -21.20 -4.19
C CYS A 49 -0.54 -22.07 -4.27
N GLU A 50 -1.35 -21.90 -5.32
CA GLU A 50 -2.61 -22.64 -5.53
C GLU A 50 -2.44 -24.15 -5.42
N ALA A 51 -1.34 -24.67 -5.97
CA ALA A 51 -1.10 -26.11 -6.05
C ALA A 51 -1.15 -26.82 -4.68
N CYS A 52 -0.73 -26.13 -3.59
CA CYS A 52 -0.72 -26.68 -2.23
C CYS A 52 -1.73 -25.99 -1.33
N HIS A 53 -2.12 -24.74 -1.61
CA HIS A 53 -2.97 -23.91 -0.77
C HIS A 53 -4.30 -23.53 -1.43
N LYS A 54 -4.91 -24.46 -2.19
CA LYS A 54 -6.09 -24.19 -3.02
C LYS A 54 -7.24 -23.51 -2.28
N ALA A 55 -7.57 -23.95 -1.07
CA ALA A 55 -8.69 -23.36 -0.31
C ALA A 55 -8.43 -21.87 0.05
N TYR A 56 -7.20 -21.52 0.42
CA TYR A 56 -6.80 -20.14 0.69
C TYR A 56 -6.74 -19.31 -0.59
N TYR A 57 -6.26 -19.90 -1.68
CA TYR A 57 -6.21 -19.26 -2.98
C TYR A 57 -7.63 -18.93 -3.50
N ASP A 58 -8.55 -19.89 -3.45
CA ASP A 58 -9.94 -19.70 -3.89
C ASP A 58 -10.65 -18.62 -3.05
N GLY A 59 -10.47 -18.65 -1.73
CA GLY A 59 -11.02 -17.64 -0.85
C GLY A 59 -10.44 -16.24 -1.12
N TRP A 60 -9.11 -16.12 -1.27
CA TRP A 60 -8.44 -14.87 -1.60
C TRP A 60 -8.93 -14.26 -2.93
N LYS A 61 -9.18 -15.07 -3.94
CA LYS A 61 -9.69 -14.61 -5.26
C LYS A 61 -10.96 -13.80 -5.13
N GLU A 62 -11.79 -14.07 -4.14
CA GLU A 62 -13.04 -13.34 -3.91
C GLU A 62 -12.87 -12.06 -3.10
N THR A 63 -11.70 -11.83 -2.51
CA THR A 63 -11.44 -10.67 -1.65
C THR A 63 -11.26 -9.37 -2.43
N GLY A 64 -11.40 -8.24 -1.72
CA GLY A 64 -11.03 -6.92 -2.23
C GLY A 64 -9.54 -6.82 -2.57
N HIS A 65 -8.68 -7.57 -1.90
CA HIS A 65 -7.25 -7.60 -2.17
C HIS A 65 -6.95 -8.07 -3.60
N ASN A 66 -7.63 -9.11 -4.07
CA ASN A 66 -7.49 -9.58 -5.45
C ASN A 66 -8.25 -8.71 -6.48
N LYS A 67 -8.92 -7.66 -6.04
CA LYS A 67 -9.73 -6.79 -6.92
C LYS A 67 -9.22 -5.34 -6.92
N MET A 68 -7.97 -5.12 -6.45
CA MET A 68 -7.42 -3.77 -6.27
C MET A 68 -7.03 -3.10 -7.58
N ILE A 69 -6.23 -3.75 -8.42
CA ILE A 69 -5.79 -3.22 -9.72
C ILE A 69 -5.90 -4.32 -10.78
N ARG A 70 -6.58 -4.04 -11.88
CA ARG A 70 -6.92 -5.04 -12.89
C ARG A 70 -6.88 -4.46 -14.29
N PRO A 71 -6.63 -5.27 -15.33
CA PRO A 71 -6.85 -4.86 -16.71
C PRO A 71 -8.30 -4.41 -16.93
N PRO A 72 -8.56 -3.48 -17.87
CA PRO A 72 -9.92 -3.04 -18.19
C PRO A 72 -10.66 -4.13 -18.99
N VAL A 73 -11.74 -4.66 -18.42
CA VAL A 73 -12.68 -5.59 -19.06
C VAL A 73 -14.07 -4.99 -18.93
N THR A 74 -14.76 -4.77 -20.04
CA THR A 74 -16.06 -4.08 -20.10
C THR A 74 -17.25 -4.99 -19.99
N GLU A 75 -17.11 -6.27 -20.36
CA GLU A 75 -18.21 -7.23 -20.48
C GLU A 75 -17.89 -8.59 -19.86
N GLY A 76 -18.91 -9.39 -19.70
CA GLY A 76 -18.81 -10.75 -19.19
C GLY A 76 -18.62 -10.86 -17.67
N PRO A 77 -18.43 -12.09 -17.16
CA PRO A 77 -18.37 -12.37 -15.73
C PRO A 77 -17.14 -11.77 -15.05
N ASN A 78 -16.09 -11.51 -15.81
CA ASN A 78 -14.84 -10.91 -15.32
C ASN A 78 -14.78 -9.38 -15.53
N ARG A 79 -15.94 -8.73 -15.73
CA ARG A 79 -16.02 -7.29 -15.91
C ARG A 79 -15.30 -6.53 -14.80
N THR A 80 -14.44 -5.59 -15.18
CA THR A 80 -13.66 -4.75 -14.25
C THR A 80 -13.98 -3.26 -14.39
N VAL A 81 -14.47 -2.82 -15.55
CA VAL A 81 -14.89 -1.44 -15.81
C VAL A 81 -16.37 -1.30 -15.51
N PHE A 82 -16.73 -0.51 -14.50
CA PHE A 82 -18.12 -0.18 -14.16
C PHE A 82 -18.48 1.26 -14.50
N ALA A 83 -17.47 2.08 -14.75
CA ALA A 83 -17.67 3.47 -15.19
C ALA A 83 -18.34 3.53 -16.56
N ASP A 84 -19.14 4.56 -16.75
CA ASP A 84 -19.73 4.85 -18.03
C ASP A 84 -18.75 5.65 -18.88
N PHE A 85 -18.31 5.07 -19.99
CA PHE A 85 -17.45 5.71 -20.98
C PHE A 85 -18.24 6.16 -22.24
N THR A 86 -19.54 5.98 -22.25
CA THR A 86 -20.38 6.49 -23.36
C THR A 86 -20.45 8.03 -23.32
N GLY A 87 -20.38 8.63 -24.47
CA GLY A 87 -20.44 10.08 -24.57
C GLY A 87 -19.22 10.81 -24.01
N LYS A 88 -19.29 12.14 -23.99
CA LYS A 88 -18.28 13.03 -23.42
C LYS A 88 -18.68 13.46 -22.03
N ASP A 89 -17.74 13.49 -21.11
CA ASP A 89 -17.93 14.06 -19.76
C ASP A 89 -16.86 15.16 -19.55
N PRO A 90 -17.24 16.35 -19.06
CA PRO A 90 -16.31 17.47 -18.92
C PRO A 90 -15.19 17.21 -17.91
N LEU A 91 -15.35 16.23 -17.01
CA LEU A 91 -14.32 15.85 -16.02
C LEU A 91 -13.35 14.79 -16.56
N ARG A 92 -13.71 14.13 -17.66
CA ARG A 92 -12.97 13.02 -18.25
C ARG A 92 -12.32 13.42 -19.57
N ASP A 93 -11.04 13.62 -19.56
CA ASP A 93 -10.21 13.98 -20.72
C ASP A 93 -9.45 12.78 -21.33
N PHE A 94 -9.88 11.55 -21.01
CA PHE A 94 -9.33 10.30 -21.52
C PHE A 94 -10.47 9.35 -21.92
N ASP A 95 -10.18 8.42 -22.81
CA ASP A 95 -11.13 7.41 -23.27
C ASP A 95 -10.77 6.02 -22.72
N LEU A 96 -11.70 5.07 -22.84
CA LEU A 96 -11.48 3.69 -22.39
C LEU A 96 -10.25 3.03 -23.03
N LYS A 97 -9.96 3.35 -24.30
CA LYS A 97 -8.76 2.86 -25.01
C LYS A 97 -7.44 3.31 -24.38
N ASP A 98 -7.46 4.41 -23.63
CA ASP A 98 -6.29 4.97 -22.96
C ASP A 98 -6.05 4.31 -21.61
N VAL A 99 -7.02 3.52 -21.12
CA VAL A 99 -6.96 2.86 -19.81
C VAL A 99 -6.16 1.58 -19.90
N LYS A 100 -5.07 1.51 -19.15
CA LYS A 100 -4.23 0.34 -18.99
C LYS A 100 -4.66 -0.52 -17.79
N TYR A 101 -5.04 0.13 -16.69
CA TYR A 101 -5.54 -0.54 -15.48
C TYR A 101 -6.68 0.23 -14.83
N VAL A 102 -7.51 -0.52 -14.10
CA VAL A 102 -8.59 -0.01 -13.25
C VAL A 102 -8.27 -0.32 -11.80
N ILE A 103 -8.28 0.70 -10.94
CA ILE A 103 -8.13 0.57 -9.49
C ILE A 103 -9.50 0.66 -8.83
N GLY A 104 -9.80 -0.31 -7.96
CA GLY A 104 -11.02 -0.34 -7.16
C GLY A 104 -12.22 -0.99 -7.86
N HIS A 105 -13.19 -1.41 -7.06
CA HIS A 105 -14.37 -2.15 -7.56
C HIS A 105 -15.65 -1.88 -6.76
N ARG A 106 -15.57 -1.16 -5.64
CA ARG A 106 -16.70 -1.06 -4.70
C ARG A 106 -17.23 0.36 -4.50
N TRP A 107 -16.34 1.31 -4.22
CA TRP A 107 -16.74 2.67 -3.89
C TRP A 107 -16.47 3.65 -5.01
N LYS A 108 -15.26 3.59 -5.51
CA LYS A 108 -14.76 4.41 -6.61
C LYS A 108 -13.93 3.55 -7.54
N GLN A 109 -13.89 3.94 -8.81
CA GLN A 109 -12.94 3.43 -9.79
C GLN A 109 -12.01 4.55 -10.22
N ARG A 110 -10.72 4.28 -10.21
CA ARG A 110 -9.66 5.14 -10.73
C ARG A 110 -9.02 4.44 -11.91
N PHE A 111 -8.45 5.21 -12.79
CA PHE A 111 -7.97 4.72 -14.06
C PHE A 111 -6.51 5.10 -14.23
N ILE A 112 -5.73 4.17 -14.73
CA ILE A 112 -4.32 4.32 -15.02
C ILE A 112 -4.15 4.15 -16.51
N GLY A 113 -3.41 5.05 -17.12
CA GLY A 113 -2.98 4.96 -18.49
C GLY A 113 -1.49 5.25 -18.62
N GLU A 114 -1.04 5.44 -19.84
CA GLU A 114 0.35 5.73 -20.16
C GLU A 114 0.48 7.09 -20.85
N VAL A 115 1.39 7.92 -20.36
CA VAL A 115 1.74 9.21 -20.97
C VAL A 115 3.25 9.29 -21.07
N ASN A 116 3.76 9.46 -22.28
CA ASN A 116 5.20 9.55 -22.56
C ASN A 116 6.01 8.37 -21.96
N GLY A 117 5.48 7.14 -22.04
CA GLY A 117 6.11 5.94 -21.53
C GLY A 117 6.00 5.75 -20.00
N ASN A 118 5.33 6.64 -19.29
CA ASN A 118 5.11 6.54 -17.85
C ASN A 118 3.65 6.20 -17.52
N GLU A 119 3.44 5.26 -16.64
CA GLU A 119 2.11 4.99 -16.10
C GLU A 119 1.67 6.11 -15.16
N VAL A 120 0.53 6.70 -15.44
CA VAL A 120 -0.03 7.83 -14.70
C VAL A 120 -1.45 7.55 -14.25
N VAL A 121 -1.84 8.16 -13.15
CA VAL A 121 -3.22 8.11 -12.66
C VAL A 121 -4.01 9.26 -13.27
N PHE A 122 -5.08 8.96 -13.97
CA PHE A 122 -5.93 9.95 -14.62
C PHE A 122 -6.68 10.87 -13.62
N PRO A 123 -7.02 12.09 -14.02
CA PRO A 123 -7.56 13.11 -13.11
C PRO A 123 -9.05 12.95 -12.78
N ALA A 124 -9.74 11.98 -13.39
CA ALA A 124 -11.13 11.69 -13.09
C ALA A 124 -11.30 10.29 -12.51
N GLN A 125 -12.27 10.14 -11.61
CA GLN A 125 -12.66 8.88 -11.00
C GLN A 125 -14.17 8.67 -11.13
N TRP A 126 -14.60 7.43 -11.12
CA TRP A 126 -16.00 7.07 -11.16
C TRP A 126 -16.55 6.76 -9.77
N SER A 127 -17.64 7.39 -9.37
CA SER A 127 -18.37 7.05 -8.15
C SER A 127 -19.30 5.87 -8.41
N MET A 128 -19.06 4.75 -7.73
CA MET A 128 -19.90 3.55 -7.84
C MET A 128 -21.29 3.77 -7.23
N LYS A 129 -21.39 4.62 -6.21
CA LYS A 129 -22.65 4.97 -5.54
C LYS A 129 -23.49 5.93 -6.38
N GLU A 130 -22.86 7.01 -6.84
CA GLU A 130 -23.56 8.10 -7.52
C GLU A 130 -23.70 7.89 -9.03
N LYS A 131 -23.03 6.87 -9.58
CA LYS A 131 -23.02 6.53 -11.01
C LYS A 131 -22.65 7.73 -11.89
N LYS A 132 -21.63 8.49 -11.46
CA LYS A 132 -21.13 9.66 -12.20
C LYS A 132 -19.62 9.82 -12.05
N TRP A 133 -19.03 10.56 -13.00
CA TRP A 133 -17.66 11.01 -12.91
C TRP A 133 -17.49 12.07 -11.83
N GLN A 134 -16.34 12.06 -11.20
CA GLN A 134 -15.92 13.01 -10.17
C GLN A 134 -14.47 13.38 -10.40
N PRO A 135 -14.05 14.61 -10.07
CA PRO A 135 -12.64 14.95 -10.14
C PRO A 135 -11.85 14.12 -9.14
N TYR A 136 -10.66 13.73 -9.55
CA TYR A 136 -9.67 13.10 -8.67
C TYR A 136 -8.52 14.06 -8.38
N THR A 137 -8.84 15.32 -8.12
CA THR A 137 -7.89 16.44 -7.97
C THR A 137 -8.18 17.32 -6.77
N GLY A 138 -9.17 16.97 -5.95
CA GLY A 138 -9.63 17.80 -4.84
C GLY A 138 -8.76 17.68 -3.60
N LYS A 139 -8.70 18.75 -2.80
CA LYS A 139 -8.08 18.76 -1.46
C LYS A 139 -8.62 17.66 -0.53
N SER A 140 -9.82 17.16 -0.80
CA SER A 140 -10.45 16.07 -0.06
C SER A 140 -9.89 14.68 -0.37
N ASP A 141 -9.10 14.52 -1.42
CA ASP A 141 -8.44 13.26 -1.75
C ASP A 141 -6.98 13.34 -1.28
N TRP A 142 -6.74 12.96 -0.06
CA TRP A 142 -5.44 12.99 0.62
C TRP A 142 -4.33 12.16 -0.07
N TRP A 143 -4.69 11.25 -0.93
CA TRP A 143 -3.79 10.52 -1.84
C TRP A 143 -3.13 11.42 -2.88
N TYR A 144 -3.60 12.64 -2.93
CA TYR A 144 -3.30 13.54 -3.97
C TYR A 144 -2.38 14.63 -3.45
N PRO A 145 -1.08 14.45 -3.52
CA PRO A 145 -0.20 15.58 -3.44
C PRO A 145 -0.67 16.58 -4.50
N THR A 146 -0.66 17.83 -4.17
CA THR A 146 -1.13 18.97 -4.96
C THR A 146 -0.40 19.14 -6.30
N HIS A 147 -0.25 18.08 -7.07
CA HIS A 147 0.35 18.12 -8.39
C HIS A 147 -0.65 18.74 -9.34
N LYS A 148 -0.36 19.96 -9.77
CA LYS A 148 -1.12 20.68 -10.78
C LYS A 148 -1.15 19.94 -12.11
N ASP A 149 -0.14 19.10 -12.37
CA ASP A 149 -0.03 18.32 -13.61
C ASP A 149 -0.21 16.82 -13.31
N TRP A 150 -1.39 16.30 -13.61
CA TRP A 150 -1.70 14.89 -13.46
C TRP A 150 -0.83 13.97 -14.35
N LYS A 151 -0.27 14.49 -15.45
CA LYS A 151 0.60 13.72 -16.36
C LYS A 151 1.93 13.34 -15.73
N THR A 152 2.30 13.98 -14.64
CA THR A 152 3.51 13.66 -13.86
C THR A 152 3.23 12.69 -12.70
N ARG A 153 1.98 12.29 -12.51
CA ARG A 153 1.59 11.41 -11.39
C ARG A 153 1.89 9.96 -11.66
N SER A 154 3.06 9.55 -11.32
CA SER A 154 3.47 8.16 -11.43
C SER A 154 2.54 7.26 -10.63
N ASN A 155 1.86 6.34 -11.33
CA ASN A 155 1.14 5.24 -10.68
C ASN A 155 2.07 4.47 -9.74
N PHE A 156 3.30 4.26 -10.17
CA PHE A 156 4.26 3.47 -9.42
C PHE A 156 4.61 4.14 -8.08
N LYS A 157 4.94 5.43 -8.10
CA LYS A 157 5.29 6.18 -6.87
C LYS A 157 4.13 6.32 -5.88
N LEU A 158 2.91 6.42 -6.40
CA LEU A 158 1.73 6.71 -5.57
C LEU A 158 0.94 5.47 -5.15
N CYS A 159 0.88 4.45 -5.99
CA CYS A 159 -0.12 3.39 -5.83
C CYS A 159 0.48 1.98 -5.76
N ALA A 160 1.51 1.68 -6.55
CA ALA A 160 1.95 0.31 -6.82
C ALA A 160 2.31 -0.49 -5.57
N GLY A 161 3.02 0.11 -4.62
CA GLY A 161 3.43 -0.60 -3.41
C GLY A 161 2.29 -1.13 -2.53
N CYS A 162 1.10 -0.50 -2.63
CA CYS A 162 -0.09 -0.91 -1.88
C CYS A 162 -1.15 -1.59 -2.76
N HIS A 163 -0.99 -1.62 -4.08
CA HIS A 163 -1.96 -2.15 -5.02
C HIS A 163 -1.41 -3.30 -5.88
N SER A 164 -0.12 -3.59 -5.79
CA SER A 164 0.53 -4.72 -6.47
C SER A 164 1.54 -5.41 -5.54
N THR A 165 1.97 -6.59 -5.93
CA THR A 165 2.86 -7.47 -5.15
C THR A 165 4.25 -7.45 -5.72
N GLY A 166 5.26 -7.38 -4.85
CA GLY A 166 6.65 -7.38 -5.26
C GLY A 166 7.05 -6.13 -6.06
N SER A 167 6.53 -4.95 -5.69
CA SER A 167 6.87 -3.68 -6.33
C SER A 167 8.29 -3.26 -5.99
N ASP A 168 9.12 -3.04 -7.01
CA ASP A 168 10.48 -2.56 -6.88
C ASP A 168 10.64 -1.12 -7.38
N ALA A 169 11.04 -0.23 -6.50
CA ALA A 169 11.16 1.21 -6.78
C ALA A 169 12.24 1.53 -7.83
N TYR A 170 13.27 0.70 -7.95
CA TYR A 170 14.37 0.93 -8.90
C TYR A 170 14.00 0.60 -10.34
N THR A 171 13.33 -0.53 -10.53
CA THR A 171 12.91 -0.99 -11.86
C THR A 171 11.55 -0.45 -12.27
N GLN A 172 10.78 0.08 -11.30
CA GLN A 172 9.38 0.46 -11.44
C GLN A 172 8.51 -0.67 -12.03
N LYS A 173 8.77 -1.89 -11.54
CA LYS A 173 8.03 -3.09 -11.92
C LYS A 173 7.47 -3.78 -10.68
N TRP A 174 6.45 -4.55 -10.88
CA TRP A 174 5.89 -5.47 -9.89
C TRP A 174 5.94 -6.90 -10.40
N VAL A 175 5.81 -7.86 -9.51
CA VAL A 175 5.75 -9.28 -9.86
C VAL A 175 4.33 -9.66 -10.24
N GLU A 176 3.34 -9.22 -9.49
CA GLU A 176 1.94 -9.56 -9.69
C GLU A 176 1.04 -8.36 -9.39
N LEU A 177 -0.04 -8.21 -10.18
CA LEU A 177 -1.10 -7.25 -9.88
C LEU A 177 -1.86 -7.69 -8.63
N ASN A 178 -2.51 -6.72 -7.98
CA ASN A 178 -3.27 -6.94 -6.74
C ASN A 178 -2.39 -7.22 -5.50
N ILE A 179 -3.04 -7.31 -4.36
CA ILE A 179 -2.44 -7.71 -3.10
C ILE A 179 -2.53 -9.22 -3.00
N ALA A 180 -1.50 -9.87 -3.51
CA ALA A 180 -1.42 -11.31 -3.63
C ALA A 180 -0.75 -11.97 -2.42
N CYS A 181 -0.58 -13.28 -2.45
CA CYS A 181 -0.07 -14.06 -1.34
C CYS A 181 1.25 -13.50 -0.77
N GLU A 182 2.19 -13.19 -1.63
CA GLU A 182 3.52 -12.73 -1.25
C GLU A 182 3.58 -11.28 -0.74
N SER A 183 2.49 -10.51 -0.86
CA SER A 183 2.38 -9.20 -0.17
C SER A 183 2.32 -9.34 1.35
N CYS A 184 1.80 -10.47 1.86
CA CYS A 184 1.68 -10.74 3.28
C CYS A 184 2.66 -11.80 3.78
N HIS A 185 3.06 -12.72 2.89
CA HIS A 185 3.88 -13.86 3.22
C HIS A 185 5.36 -13.71 2.82
N GLY A 186 5.69 -12.64 2.08
CA GLY A 186 7.03 -12.43 1.54
C GLY A 186 7.35 -13.36 0.37
N PRO A 187 8.61 -13.29 -0.14
CA PRO A 187 9.03 -14.06 -1.31
C PRO A 187 8.90 -15.56 -1.08
N GLY A 188 8.21 -16.25 -1.99
CA GLY A 188 7.82 -17.66 -1.83
C GLY A 188 8.71 -18.69 -2.50
N LYS A 189 9.77 -18.32 -3.22
CA LYS A 189 10.55 -19.24 -4.04
C LYS A 189 11.15 -20.40 -3.24
N VAL A 190 11.83 -20.10 -2.16
CA VAL A 190 12.47 -21.13 -1.31
C VAL A 190 11.42 -22.04 -0.70
N HIS A 191 10.27 -21.48 -0.29
CA HIS A 191 9.16 -22.26 0.24
C HIS A 191 8.52 -23.17 -0.82
N ALA A 192 8.30 -22.65 -2.02
CA ALA A 192 7.70 -23.42 -3.11
C ALA A 192 8.59 -24.59 -3.58
N GLU A 193 9.91 -24.45 -3.47
CA GLU A 193 10.89 -25.50 -3.82
C GLU A 193 11.08 -26.53 -2.69
N LYS A 194 11.08 -26.06 -1.44
CA LYS A 194 11.31 -26.89 -0.24
C LYS A 194 10.38 -26.42 0.89
N PRO A 195 9.11 -26.83 0.89
CA PRO A 195 8.12 -26.34 1.86
C PRO A 195 8.51 -26.60 3.31
N LYS A 196 8.67 -25.53 4.10
CA LYS A 196 8.92 -25.54 5.53
C LYS A 196 8.22 -24.36 6.18
N LEU A 197 7.89 -24.49 7.47
CA LEU A 197 7.20 -23.43 8.21
C LEU A 197 8.08 -22.21 8.52
N ASP A 198 9.38 -22.34 8.42
CA ASP A 198 10.38 -21.33 8.78
C ASP A 198 10.97 -20.60 7.56
N ASN A 199 10.64 -21.02 6.35
CA ASN A 199 11.16 -20.39 5.11
C ASN A 199 10.10 -19.60 4.32
N ILE A 200 9.00 -19.24 4.99
CA ILE A 200 7.96 -18.32 4.53
C ILE A 200 7.44 -17.54 5.74
N VAL A 201 7.12 -16.29 5.57
CA VAL A 201 6.51 -15.51 6.63
C VAL A 201 5.06 -15.95 6.82
N ASN A 202 4.68 -16.23 8.07
CA ASN A 202 3.28 -16.39 8.45
C ASN A 202 2.93 -15.30 9.47
N PRO A 203 2.13 -14.28 9.11
CA PRO A 203 1.78 -13.18 10.01
C PRO A 203 1.22 -13.65 11.37
N ALA A 204 0.46 -14.75 11.42
CA ALA A 204 -0.08 -15.29 12.65
C ALA A 204 0.98 -15.86 13.61
N ARG A 205 2.22 -16.06 13.16
CA ARG A 205 3.34 -16.59 13.96
C ARG A 205 4.36 -15.51 14.34
N LEU A 206 4.16 -14.30 13.86
CA LEU A 206 4.98 -13.13 14.22
C LEU A 206 4.55 -12.60 15.60
N SER A 207 5.40 -11.77 16.20
CA SER A 207 4.97 -10.95 17.33
C SER A 207 3.79 -10.06 16.91
N THR A 208 2.95 -9.66 17.87
CA THR A 208 1.79 -8.77 17.62
C THR A 208 2.18 -7.55 16.78
N ALA A 209 3.25 -6.87 17.14
CA ALA A 209 3.73 -5.69 16.40
C ALA A 209 4.07 -6.04 14.95
N ARG A 210 4.85 -7.11 14.71
CA ARG A 210 5.26 -7.50 13.35
C ARG A 210 4.10 -8.04 12.52
N SER A 211 3.15 -8.73 13.14
CA SER A 211 1.92 -9.17 12.47
C SER A 211 1.09 -7.97 11.98
N ILE A 212 0.96 -6.96 12.81
CA ILE A 212 0.22 -5.73 12.49
C ILE A 212 0.97 -4.93 11.42
N ASP A 213 2.30 -4.82 11.47
CA ASP A 213 3.13 -4.14 10.49
C ASP A 213 2.85 -4.61 9.05
N VAL A 214 2.56 -5.89 8.86
CA VAL A 214 2.18 -6.42 7.53
C VAL A 214 0.95 -5.71 6.98
N CYS A 215 -0.05 -5.47 7.82
CA CYS A 215 -1.26 -4.75 7.42
C CYS A 215 -1.01 -3.24 7.26
N LEU A 216 -0.26 -2.65 8.21
CA LEU A 216 0.02 -1.23 8.25
C LEU A 216 0.86 -0.74 7.08
N SER A 217 1.65 -1.59 6.46
CA SER A 217 2.41 -1.24 5.25
C SER A 217 1.53 -0.66 4.13
N CYS A 218 0.24 -1.02 4.13
CA CYS A 218 -0.77 -0.53 3.19
C CYS A 218 -1.93 0.21 3.87
N HIS A 219 -2.29 -0.13 5.10
CA HIS A 219 -3.45 0.38 5.82
C HIS A 219 -3.12 1.49 6.84
N GLN A 220 -2.00 2.19 6.66
CA GLN A 220 -1.60 3.34 7.46
C GLN A 220 -1.26 4.53 6.57
N ALA A 221 -1.80 5.70 6.86
CA ALA A 221 -1.33 6.95 6.29
C ALA A 221 -0.01 7.35 6.95
N GLY A 222 0.94 7.78 6.15
CA GLY A 222 2.28 8.12 6.60
C GLY A 222 3.16 8.55 5.45
N LYS A 223 4.45 8.56 5.68
CA LYS A 223 5.46 8.87 4.68
C LYS A 223 6.73 8.04 4.87
N PRO A 224 7.46 7.70 3.79
CA PRO A 224 8.79 7.14 3.89
C PRO A 224 9.82 8.22 4.20
N ASP A 225 11.05 7.81 4.45
CA ASP A 225 12.18 8.73 4.37
C ASP A 225 12.32 9.24 2.93
N GLY A 226 12.44 10.56 2.76
CA GLY A 226 12.69 11.20 1.47
C GLY A 226 11.47 11.56 0.61
N ASP A 227 10.24 11.37 1.08
CA ASP A 227 8.96 11.86 0.51
C ASP A 227 8.69 11.53 -0.99
N GLU A 228 9.47 10.66 -1.63
CA GLU A 228 9.33 10.37 -3.07
C GLU A 228 8.21 9.38 -3.39
N TYR A 229 7.90 8.48 -2.46
CA TYR A 229 6.91 7.42 -2.61
C TYR A 229 5.81 7.52 -1.57
N ALA A 230 4.61 7.12 -1.93
CA ALA A 230 3.47 7.07 -1.01
C ALA A 230 3.26 5.68 -0.38
N TRP A 231 4.34 4.89 -0.26
CA TRP A 231 4.34 3.55 0.31
C TRP A 231 5.74 3.20 0.86
N PRO A 232 5.87 2.24 1.79
CA PRO A 232 7.13 1.89 2.46
C PRO A 232 8.07 1.11 1.53
N VAL A 233 8.87 1.83 0.75
CA VAL A 233 9.84 1.23 -0.17
C VAL A 233 10.85 0.37 0.58
N GLY A 234 11.10 -0.84 0.08
CA GLY A 234 12.05 -1.79 0.68
C GLY A 234 11.52 -2.61 1.85
N TYR A 235 10.33 -2.30 2.36
CA TYR A 235 9.70 -3.12 3.39
C TYR A 235 9.28 -4.48 2.84
N GLN A 236 9.50 -5.52 3.62
CA GLN A 236 8.99 -6.87 3.38
C GLN A 236 8.32 -7.42 4.65
N PRO A 237 7.31 -8.30 4.50
CA PRO A 237 6.63 -8.91 5.64
C PRO A 237 7.59 -9.50 6.67
N GLY A 238 7.33 -9.22 7.94
CA GLY A 238 8.17 -9.65 9.07
C GLY A 238 9.26 -8.65 9.48
N MET A 239 9.59 -7.67 8.64
CA MET A 239 10.48 -6.58 9.00
C MET A 239 9.81 -5.58 9.97
N ASP A 240 10.61 -4.69 10.54
CA ASP A 240 10.18 -3.55 11.32
C ASP A 240 9.72 -2.42 10.37
N LEU A 241 8.42 -2.20 10.27
CA LEU A 241 7.85 -1.19 9.39
C LEU A 241 8.32 0.22 9.73
N SER A 242 8.60 0.52 11.00
CA SER A 242 9.04 1.84 11.44
C SER A 242 10.38 2.30 10.84
N LYS A 243 11.16 1.37 10.28
CA LYS A 243 12.40 1.66 9.55
C LYS A 243 12.17 2.10 8.10
N PHE A 244 10.96 1.99 7.60
CA PHE A 244 10.59 2.27 6.21
C PHE A 244 9.45 3.26 6.07
N TRP A 245 8.66 3.46 7.14
CA TRP A 245 7.41 4.19 7.09
C TRP A 245 7.09 4.88 8.41
N HIS A 246 6.85 6.18 8.36
CA HIS A 246 6.46 7.00 9.50
C HIS A 246 4.96 7.29 9.43
N GLY A 247 4.19 6.52 10.17
CA GLY A 247 2.74 6.71 10.26
C GLY A 247 2.39 8.06 10.91
N PHE A 248 1.46 8.78 10.30
CA PHE A 248 0.93 10.01 10.90
C PHE A 248 0.19 9.71 12.20
N ARG A 249 0.25 10.63 13.14
CA ARG A 249 -0.45 10.53 14.42
C ARG A 249 -1.39 11.71 14.57
N PRO A 250 -2.61 11.49 15.11
CA PRO A 250 -3.49 12.60 15.44
C PRO A 250 -2.89 13.39 16.61
N GLU A 251 -3.06 14.71 16.55
CA GLU A 251 -2.74 15.64 17.62
C GLU A 251 -4.06 16.17 18.22
N ALA A 252 -4.24 16.03 19.52
CA ALA A 252 -5.45 16.46 20.20
C ALA A 252 -5.76 17.95 19.95
N GLY A 253 -6.96 18.24 19.55
CA GLY A 253 -7.43 19.61 19.26
C GLY A 253 -6.97 20.16 17.91
N LYS A 254 -6.22 19.42 17.10
CA LYS A 254 -5.70 19.87 15.81
C LYS A 254 -6.34 19.12 14.65
N GLU A 255 -6.89 19.84 13.71
CA GLU A 255 -7.33 19.30 12.43
C GLU A 255 -6.14 19.19 11.47
N THR A 256 -5.99 18.03 10.84
CA THR A 256 -5.01 17.78 9.77
C THR A 256 -5.72 17.25 8.53
N ASP A 257 -4.99 17.02 7.47
CA ASP A 257 -5.56 16.39 6.27
C ASP A 257 -6.07 14.96 6.53
N GLU A 258 -5.57 14.28 7.56
CA GLU A 258 -5.91 12.91 7.91
C GLU A 258 -6.88 12.78 9.08
N PHE A 259 -6.90 13.74 10.01
CA PHE A 259 -7.60 13.61 11.28
C PHE A 259 -8.42 14.84 11.65
N TRP A 260 -9.59 14.57 12.23
CA TRP A 260 -10.39 15.58 12.93
C TRP A 260 -9.71 16.00 14.25
N PRO A 261 -10.08 17.15 14.85
CA PRO A 261 -9.51 17.58 16.12
C PRO A 261 -9.67 16.61 17.28
N ASN A 262 -10.67 15.74 17.22
CA ASN A 262 -10.89 14.67 18.20
C ASN A 262 -10.04 13.41 17.96
N GLY A 263 -9.16 13.42 16.93
CA GLY A 263 -8.29 12.33 16.57
C GLY A 263 -8.92 11.24 15.70
N THR A 264 -10.19 11.36 15.34
CA THR A 264 -10.82 10.43 14.41
C THR A 264 -10.38 10.70 12.96
N ALA A 265 -10.43 9.68 12.14
CA ALA A 265 -9.95 9.75 10.76
C ALA A 265 -10.89 10.54 9.85
N HIS A 266 -10.33 11.48 9.07
CA HIS A 266 -11.02 12.15 7.96
C HIS A 266 -11.27 11.23 6.78
N LYS A 267 -10.41 10.22 6.60
CA LYS A 267 -10.23 9.52 5.33
C LYS A 267 -10.10 8.03 5.55
N ASN A 268 -10.35 7.25 4.51
CA ASN A 268 -10.07 5.82 4.53
C ASN A 268 -8.55 5.55 4.56
N ARG A 269 -8.13 4.32 4.88
CA ARG A 269 -6.75 3.85 5.03
C ARG A 269 -6.02 4.33 6.29
N VAL A 270 -6.69 4.92 7.22
CA VAL A 270 -6.09 5.36 8.49
C VAL A 270 -6.39 4.42 9.66
N GLN A 271 -6.88 3.22 9.36
CA GLN A 271 -7.12 2.19 10.39
C GLN A 271 -5.87 1.89 11.20
N GLY A 272 -4.72 1.85 10.52
CA GLY A 272 -3.42 1.68 11.14
C GLY A 272 -2.90 2.89 11.92
N ASN A 273 -3.55 4.05 11.79
CA ASN A 273 -3.21 5.22 12.58
C ASN A 273 -4.05 5.30 13.86
N THR A 274 -5.29 4.81 13.81
CA THR A 274 -6.24 4.87 14.95
C THR A 274 -6.21 3.61 15.80
N PHE A 275 -6.16 2.42 15.20
CA PHE A 275 -6.14 1.15 15.94
C PHE A 275 -5.03 1.05 17.00
N PRO A 276 -3.77 1.46 16.74
CA PRO A 276 -2.70 1.43 17.74
C PRO A 276 -2.96 2.31 18.98
N GLN A 277 -3.95 3.19 18.94
CA GLN A 277 -4.36 4.01 20.08
C GLN A 277 -5.45 3.35 20.92
N SER A 278 -6.01 2.24 20.47
CA SER A 278 -7.11 1.55 21.14
C SER A 278 -6.62 0.65 22.26
N VAL A 279 -7.48 0.47 23.28
CA VAL A 279 -7.25 -0.52 24.35
C VAL A 279 -7.11 -1.93 23.78
N MET A 280 -7.81 -2.24 22.70
CA MET A 280 -7.73 -3.54 22.02
C MET A 280 -6.32 -3.84 21.52
N TYR A 281 -5.66 -2.85 20.89
CA TYR A 281 -4.26 -2.99 20.49
C TYR A 281 -3.34 -3.23 21.70
N HIS A 282 -3.47 -2.43 22.73
CA HIS A 282 -2.66 -2.55 23.95
C HIS A 282 -2.94 -3.85 24.72
N SER A 283 -4.09 -4.47 24.50
CA SER A 283 -4.44 -5.80 25.01
C SER A 283 -3.93 -6.95 24.11
N GLY A 284 -3.14 -6.64 23.08
CA GLY A 284 -2.49 -7.63 22.22
C GLY A 284 -3.34 -8.13 21.04
N LEU A 285 -4.49 -7.50 20.75
CA LEU A 285 -5.28 -7.85 19.57
C LEU A 285 -4.57 -7.45 18.28
N GLN A 286 -4.76 -8.27 17.26
CA GLN A 286 -4.22 -8.08 15.92
C GLN A 286 -5.36 -7.89 14.92
N CYS A 287 -5.05 -7.38 13.75
CA CYS A 287 -6.04 -7.21 12.67
C CYS A 287 -6.75 -8.53 12.32
N SER A 288 -6.04 -9.64 12.36
CA SER A 288 -6.57 -10.99 12.09
C SER A 288 -7.55 -11.52 13.15
N ASN A 289 -7.67 -10.90 14.32
CA ASN A 289 -8.72 -11.25 15.26
C ASN A 289 -10.11 -10.84 14.77
N CYS A 290 -10.18 -9.79 13.96
CA CYS A 290 -11.41 -9.27 13.38
C CYS A 290 -11.55 -9.53 11.88
N HIS A 291 -10.44 -9.67 11.15
CA HIS A 291 -10.42 -9.80 9.69
C HIS A 291 -9.88 -11.15 9.23
N GLN A 292 -10.49 -11.70 8.16
CA GLN A 292 -10.05 -12.91 7.47
C GLN A 292 -9.53 -12.56 6.08
N SER A 293 -8.20 -12.41 5.94
CA SER A 293 -7.55 -11.97 4.71
C SER A 293 -7.61 -12.97 3.54
N HIS A 294 -7.83 -14.25 3.84
CA HIS A 294 -7.95 -15.32 2.84
C HIS A 294 -9.36 -15.52 2.29
N GLY A 295 -10.29 -14.64 2.67
CA GLY A 295 -11.66 -14.68 2.21
C GLY A 295 -12.66 -14.73 3.34
N SER A 296 -13.70 -13.95 3.22
CA SER A 296 -14.83 -13.91 4.13
C SER A 296 -16.07 -13.56 3.34
N LEU A 297 -17.20 -14.11 3.74
CA LEU A 297 -18.52 -13.77 3.19
C LEU A 297 -19.00 -12.39 3.66
N HIS A 298 -18.37 -11.83 4.69
CA HIS A 298 -18.76 -10.56 5.27
C HIS A 298 -18.06 -9.38 4.62
N ARG A 299 -18.75 -8.25 4.66
CA ARG A 299 -18.20 -6.96 4.23
C ARG A 299 -16.91 -6.66 5.00
N SER A 300 -15.95 -6.03 4.32
CA SER A 300 -14.64 -5.68 4.90
C SER A 300 -13.82 -6.88 5.36
N MET A 301 -14.15 -8.07 4.86
CA MET A 301 -13.48 -9.34 5.20
C MET A 301 -13.45 -9.62 6.70
N THR A 302 -14.45 -9.21 7.45
CA THR A 302 -14.54 -9.53 8.88
C THR A 302 -14.92 -10.99 9.10
N VAL A 303 -14.47 -11.56 10.22
CA VAL A 303 -14.76 -12.96 10.59
C VAL A 303 -16.24 -13.19 10.93
N LYS A 304 -16.97 -12.12 11.27
CA LYS A 304 -18.41 -12.07 11.47
C LYS A 304 -18.95 -10.77 10.87
N ALA A 305 -20.26 -10.69 10.69
CA ALA A 305 -20.89 -9.47 10.18
C ALA A 305 -20.54 -8.25 11.06
N ALA A 306 -19.96 -7.21 10.43
CA ALA A 306 -19.57 -5.98 11.11
C ALA A 306 -20.72 -4.96 11.18
N ASP A 307 -21.75 -5.14 10.34
CA ASP A 307 -23.01 -4.39 10.32
C ASP A 307 -24.04 -4.97 11.31
N SER A 308 -23.57 -5.76 12.22
CA SER A 308 -24.30 -6.24 13.39
C SER A 308 -23.33 -6.30 14.59
N ASN A 309 -23.86 -6.38 15.79
CA ASN A 309 -23.04 -6.49 16.99
C ASN A 309 -22.30 -7.83 17.13
N ALA A 310 -22.54 -8.79 16.24
CA ALA A 310 -22.04 -10.17 16.35
C ALA A 310 -20.51 -10.26 16.45
N LEU A 311 -19.78 -9.39 15.77
CA LEU A 311 -18.32 -9.32 15.85
C LEU A 311 -17.87 -8.89 17.26
N CYS A 312 -18.40 -7.78 17.74
CA CYS A 312 -18.03 -7.21 19.04
C CYS A 312 -18.45 -8.09 20.22
N LEU A 313 -19.66 -8.66 20.15
CA LEU A 313 -20.22 -9.54 21.18
C LEU A 313 -19.50 -10.89 21.29
N THR A 314 -18.61 -11.21 20.38
CA THR A 314 -17.72 -12.38 20.53
C THR A 314 -16.85 -12.27 21.79
N CYS A 315 -16.40 -11.05 22.11
CA CYS A 315 -15.57 -10.76 23.27
C CYS A 315 -16.28 -9.89 24.33
N HIS A 316 -17.14 -8.96 23.91
CA HIS A 316 -17.79 -7.96 24.74
C HIS A 316 -19.27 -8.28 25.06
N GLY A 317 -19.73 -9.51 24.86
CA GLY A 317 -21.12 -9.89 25.12
C GLY A 317 -21.45 -9.96 26.63
N PRO A 318 -22.73 -9.97 27.00
CA PRO A 318 -23.17 -10.14 28.38
C PRO A 318 -22.52 -11.37 29.04
N GLY A 319 -22.05 -11.21 30.26
CA GLY A 319 -21.34 -12.26 30.99
C GLY A 319 -19.94 -12.59 30.52
N LYS A 320 -19.36 -11.83 29.57
CA LYS A 320 -17.97 -11.92 29.17
C LYS A 320 -17.10 -11.11 30.14
N GLN A 321 -15.87 -11.56 30.37
CA GLN A 321 -14.93 -10.88 31.29
C GLN A 321 -14.20 -9.69 30.65
N VAL A 322 -14.65 -9.22 29.50
CA VAL A 322 -14.01 -8.14 28.75
C VAL A 322 -15.00 -6.99 28.58
N GLY A 323 -14.63 -5.82 29.09
CA GLY A 323 -15.47 -4.64 29.06
C GLY A 323 -16.34 -4.47 30.30
N PRO A 324 -17.29 -3.51 30.29
CA PRO A 324 -18.20 -3.29 31.39
C PRO A 324 -19.15 -4.48 31.57
N ASP A 325 -19.53 -4.73 32.80
CA ASP A 325 -20.53 -5.74 33.11
C ASP A 325 -21.94 -5.19 32.81
N TYR A 326 -22.72 -5.89 32.02
CA TYR A 326 -24.11 -5.58 31.70
C TYR A 326 -24.88 -6.88 31.41
N LYS A 327 -26.17 -6.87 31.69
CA LYS A 327 -27.01 -8.08 31.51
C LYS A 327 -27.59 -8.19 30.12
N THR A 328 -27.98 -7.05 29.55
CA THR A 328 -28.58 -6.96 28.22
C THR A 328 -27.93 -5.83 27.42
N LEU A 329 -28.01 -5.93 26.10
CA LEU A 329 -27.41 -4.93 25.23
C LEU A 329 -28.11 -3.55 25.35
N ASP A 330 -29.43 -3.52 25.50
CA ASP A 330 -30.22 -2.31 25.70
C ASP A 330 -29.92 -1.63 27.06
N GLU A 331 -29.60 -2.41 28.10
CA GLU A 331 -29.11 -1.86 29.37
C GLU A 331 -27.79 -1.08 29.18
N HIS A 332 -26.88 -1.60 28.35
CA HIS A 332 -25.60 -0.96 28.06
C HIS A 332 -25.77 0.23 27.11
N THR A 333 -26.51 0.07 26.04
CA THR A 333 -26.64 1.09 24.99
C THR A 333 -27.65 2.18 25.33
N HIS A 334 -28.59 1.93 26.23
CA HIS A 334 -29.76 2.77 26.50
C HIS A 334 -30.66 2.98 25.29
N HIS A 335 -30.61 2.10 24.32
CA HIS A 335 -31.37 2.12 23.08
C HIS A 335 -32.14 0.82 22.85
N ALA A 336 -33.29 0.93 22.21
CA ALA A 336 -34.08 -0.25 21.85
C ALA A 336 -33.28 -1.18 20.94
N PRO A 337 -33.39 -2.52 21.12
CA PRO A 337 -32.71 -3.50 20.24
C PRO A 337 -33.02 -3.25 18.76
N LEU A 338 -32.02 -3.42 17.91
CA LEU A 338 -32.09 -3.21 16.45
C LEU A 338 -32.32 -1.76 16.00
N SER A 339 -32.31 -0.78 16.91
CA SER A 339 -32.22 0.62 16.53
C SER A 339 -30.79 1.01 16.18
N ALA A 340 -30.58 2.09 15.44
CA ALA A 340 -29.25 2.59 15.10
C ALA A 340 -28.36 2.78 16.34
N GLY A 341 -28.90 3.35 17.43
CA GLY A 341 -28.16 3.53 18.68
C GLY A 341 -27.81 2.25 19.43
N SER A 342 -28.35 1.08 19.03
CA SER A 342 -27.98 -0.22 19.62
C SER A 342 -26.76 -0.88 18.93
N GLU A 343 -26.22 -0.27 17.88
CA GLU A 343 -25.06 -0.79 17.17
C GLU A 343 -23.76 -0.34 17.84
N CYS A 344 -22.89 -1.30 18.23
CA CYS A 344 -21.65 -0.99 18.93
C CYS A 344 -20.76 -0.01 18.16
N ILE A 345 -20.72 -0.12 16.83
CA ILE A 345 -19.89 0.70 15.97
C ILE A 345 -20.29 2.18 15.93
N GLU A 346 -21.55 2.49 16.23
CA GLU A 346 -22.05 3.88 16.22
C GLU A 346 -21.51 4.73 17.39
N CYS A 347 -21.04 4.06 18.45
CA CYS A 347 -20.49 4.74 19.62
C CYS A 347 -19.00 4.47 19.83
N HIS A 348 -18.49 3.30 19.41
CA HIS A 348 -17.15 2.84 19.75
C HIS A 348 -16.16 2.84 18.58
N MET A 349 -16.58 3.11 17.33
CA MET A 349 -15.67 3.11 16.16
C MET A 349 -15.91 4.30 15.23
#